data_39a50178c71f7cdf98024a77ead2bc73
#
_entry.id   39a50178c71f7cdf98024a77ead2bc73
#
_cell.length_a   1.000
_cell.length_b   1.000
_cell.length_c   1.000
_cell.angle_alpha   90.00
_cell.angle_beta   90.00
_cell.angle_gamma   90.00
#
_symmetry.space_group_name_H-M   'P 1'
#
loop_
_entity.id
_entity.type
_entity.pdbx_description
1 polymer ?
#
loop_
_entity_poly.entity_id
_entity_poly.type
_entity_poly.pdbx_seq_one_letter_code
_entity_poly.pdbx_strand_id
1 'polypeptide(L)'
;IPGVTDKNYITNSYHVHVTENISAFDKLKFESQFQELSPGGAISYVEVPDMENNIPAVISVMQYIYDNIMYAELNTKSDYCQVCGYNGQIQIITDDDGKLVWECPNCGNRDQDKMNVARRTCGYIGTQFWNQGRTQEIKERVLHL
;
A
#
# COMPACT_ATOMS: atom_id res chain seq x y z
N ILE A 1 -3.99 1.46 -21.74
CA ILE A 1 -3.64 1.63 -23.18
C ILE A 1 -3.58 0.25 -23.80
N PRO A 2 -4.45 -0.10 -24.77
CA PRO A 2 -4.44 -1.41 -25.42
C PRO A 2 -3.05 -1.76 -25.98
N GLY A 3 -2.56 -2.97 -25.69
CA GLY A 3 -1.24 -3.44 -26.12
C GLY A 3 -0.05 -2.88 -25.33
N VAL A 4 -0.29 -2.01 -24.35
CA VAL A 4 0.75 -1.42 -23.48
C VAL A 4 0.51 -1.76 -22.02
N THR A 5 -0.71 -1.65 -21.54
CA THR A 5 -1.09 -2.01 -20.18
C THR A 5 -2.34 -2.89 -20.18
N ASP A 6 -2.36 -3.88 -19.30
CA ASP A 6 -3.50 -4.77 -19.03
C ASP A 6 -4.26 -4.37 -17.75
N LYS A 7 -3.80 -3.33 -17.07
CA LYS A 7 -4.34 -2.82 -15.81
C LYS A 7 -4.93 -1.42 -15.99
N ASN A 8 -5.85 -1.04 -15.10
CA ASN A 8 -6.41 0.31 -15.01
C ASN A 8 -5.50 1.30 -14.25
N TYR A 9 -4.28 0.88 -13.94
CA TYR A 9 -3.26 1.66 -13.26
C TYR A 9 -1.87 1.27 -13.75
N ILE A 10 -0.89 2.09 -13.43
CA ILE A 10 0.54 1.82 -13.62
C ILE A 10 1.27 2.02 -12.29
N THR A 11 2.36 1.29 -12.09
CA THR A 11 3.32 1.58 -11.03
C THR A 11 4.21 2.74 -11.46
N ASN A 12 4.37 3.72 -10.58
CA ASN A 12 5.06 4.96 -10.90
C ASN A 12 6.59 4.79 -10.89
N SER A 13 7.26 5.53 -11.78
CA SER A 13 8.73 5.68 -11.81
C SER A 13 9.49 4.34 -11.79
N TYR A 14 10.55 4.26 -10.98
CA TYR A 14 11.46 3.13 -10.82
C TYR A 14 10.96 2.07 -9.82
N HIS A 15 9.79 2.26 -9.22
CA HIS A 15 9.27 1.36 -8.19
C HIS A 15 9.00 -0.03 -8.76
N VAL A 16 9.32 -1.05 -7.97
CA VAL A 16 8.90 -2.43 -8.25
C VAL A 16 7.37 -2.48 -8.31
N HIS A 17 6.84 -3.20 -9.29
CA HIS A 17 5.40 -3.28 -9.50
C HIS A 17 4.69 -3.83 -8.26
N VAL A 18 3.52 -3.25 -7.91
CA VAL A 18 2.81 -3.55 -6.65
C VAL A 18 2.37 -5.00 -6.51
N THR A 19 2.27 -5.74 -7.62
CA THR A 19 1.92 -7.17 -7.64
C THR A 19 3.14 -8.10 -7.59
N GLU A 20 4.36 -7.55 -7.63
CA GLU A 20 5.58 -8.33 -7.62
C GLU A 20 5.83 -8.91 -6.23
N ASN A 21 5.96 -10.24 -6.15
CA ASN A 21 6.28 -10.91 -4.89
C ASN A 21 7.78 -10.80 -4.61
N ILE A 22 8.17 -9.78 -3.90
CA ILE A 22 9.55 -9.44 -3.58
C ILE A 22 9.69 -9.13 -2.08
N SER A 23 10.83 -9.48 -1.48
CA SER A 23 11.10 -9.12 -0.09
C SER A 23 11.36 -7.61 0.07
N ALA A 24 11.09 -7.07 1.26
CA ALA A 24 11.38 -5.67 1.57
C ALA A 24 12.84 -5.31 1.28
N PHE A 25 13.77 -6.17 1.65
CA PHE A 25 15.20 -5.93 1.46
C PHE A 25 15.60 -5.92 -0.02
N ASP A 26 15.11 -6.86 -0.82
CA ASP A 26 15.40 -6.92 -2.25
C ASP A 26 14.76 -5.75 -3.01
N LYS A 27 13.53 -5.39 -2.64
CA LYS A 27 12.84 -4.21 -3.18
C LYS A 27 13.63 -2.93 -2.90
N LEU A 28 14.01 -2.71 -1.65
CA LEU A 28 14.79 -1.52 -1.25
C LEU A 28 16.16 -1.50 -1.91
N LYS A 29 16.83 -2.66 -2.01
CA LYS A 29 18.12 -2.78 -2.72
C LYS A 29 18.00 -2.41 -4.19
N PHE A 30 16.96 -2.86 -4.86
CA PHE A 30 16.71 -2.50 -6.26
C PHE A 30 16.44 -1.00 -6.42
N GLU A 31 15.55 -0.44 -5.61
CA GLU A 31 15.11 0.95 -5.73
C GLU A 31 16.18 1.96 -5.27
N SER A 32 17.08 1.58 -4.35
CA SER A 32 18.14 2.46 -3.84
C SER A 32 19.04 3.01 -4.95
N GLN A 33 19.24 2.25 -6.02
CA GLN A 33 20.09 2.64 -7.16
C GLN A 33 19.56 3.87 -7.89
N PHE A 34 18.26 4.14 -7.78
CA PHE A 34 17.59 5.22 -8.51
C PHE A 34 17.38 6.46 -7.65
N GLN A 35 17.41 6.33 -6.33
CA GLN A 35 17.15 7.45 -5.42
C GLN A 35 18.18 8.56 -5.54
N GLU A 36 19.46 8.22 -5.67
CA GLU A 36 20.53 9.19 -5.87
C GLU A 36 20.41 9.95 -7.20
N LEU A 37 19.79 9.31 -8.20
CA LEU A 37 19.57 9.89 -9.52
C LEU A 37 18.30 10.74 -9.59
N SER A 38 17.51 10.78 -8.52
CA SER A 38 16.23 11.47 -8.45
C SER A 38 16.25 12.54 -7.34
N PRO A 39 17.07 13.58 -7.44
CA PRO A 39 17.10 14.64 -6.44
C PRO A 39 15.77 15.39 -6.43
N GLY A 40 15.12 15.44 -5.29
CA GLY A 40 13.88 16.18 -5.10
C GLY A 40 12.62 15.33 -4.84
N GLY A 41 12.75 14.03 -4.60
CA GLY A 41 11.60 13.29 -4.10
C GLY A 41 11.43 11.87 -4.58
N ALA A 42 12.43 11.04 -4.37
CA ALA A 42 12.28 9.60 -4.54
C ALA A 42 11.93 8.97 -3.19
N ILE A 43 10.74 8.38 -3.07
CA ILE A 43 10.27 7.69 -1.87
C ILE A 43 10.06 6.23 -2.22
N SER A 44 10.68 5.32 -1.49
CA SER A 44 10.40 3.89 -1.58
C SER A 44 9.33 3.49 -0.57
N TYR A 45 8.33 2.74 -1.02
CA TYR A 45 7.22 2.29 -0.18
C TYR A 45 7.34 0.79 0.10
N VAL A 46 7.28 0.42 1.38
CA VAL A 46 7.29 -0.97 1.81
C VAL A 46 5.94 -1.31 2.44
N GLU A 47 5.21 -2.22 1.82
CA GLU A 47 3.94 -2.73 2.37
C GLU A 47 4.25 -3.76 3.46
N VAL A 48 3.83 -3.49 4.67
CA VAL A 48 4.04 -4.36 5.83
C VAL A 48 2.72 -4.76 6.47
N PRO A 49 2.62 -5.99 7.02
CA PRO A 49 1.47 -6.38 7.82
C PRO A 49 1.44 -5.59 9.14
N ASP A 50 0.49 -5.90 10.00
CA ASP A 50 0.55 -5.44 11.38
C ASP A 50 1.80 -6.02 12.06
N MET A 51 2.69 -5.15 12.50
CA MET A 51 3.99 -5.47 13.08
C MET A 51 4.04 -5.25 14.59
N GLU A 52 2.90 -5.04 15.25
CA GLU A 52 2.84 -4.77 16.69
C GLU A 52 3.58 -5.85 17.51
N ASN A 53 3.46 -7.10 17.08
CA ASN A 53 4.07 -8.23 17.76
C ASN A 53 5.43 -8.67 17.17
N ASN A 54 6.01 -7.92 16.25
CA ASN A 54 7.28 -8.23 15.60
C ASN A 54 8.21 -7.02 15.46
N ILE A 55 8.44 -6.35 16.55
CA ILE A 55 9.32 -5.16 16.64
C ILE A 55 10.73 -5.43 16.11
N PRO A 56 11.38 -6.61 16.38
CA PRO A 56 12.70 -6.89 15.82
C PRO A 56 12.76 -6.82 14.30
N ALA A 57 11.72 -7.29 13.59
CA ALA A 57 11.67 -7.19 12.13
C ALA A 57 11.56 -5.75 11.67
N VAL A 58 10.75 -4.93 12.34
CA VAL A 58 10.65 -3.48 12.05
C VAL A 58 12.01 -2.81 12.20
N ILE A 59 12.70 -3.07 13.31
CA ILE A 59 14.03 -2.49 13.57
C ILE A 59 15.03 -2.91 12.48
N SER A 60 15.01 -4.18 12.04
CA SER A 60 15.89 -4.66 10.98
C SER A 60 15.65 -3.95 9.64
N VAL A 61 14.38 -3.71 9.28
CA VAL A 61 14.02 -2.96 8.08
C VAL A 61 14.44 -1.49 8.21
N MET A 62 14.19 -0.87 9.35
CA MET A 62 14.60 0.52 9.61
C MET A 62 16.12 0.69 9.54
N GLN A 63 16.88 -0.25 10.08
CA GLN A 63 18.34 -0.24 9.99
C GLN A 63 18.79 -0.36 8.53
N TYR A 64 18.19 -1.25 7.76
CA TYR A 64 18.50 -1.38 6.33
C TYR A 64 18.20 -0.10 5.55
N ILE A 65 17.05 0.54 5.84
CA ILE A 65 16.68 1.83 5.24
C ILE A 65 17.73 2.89 5.59
N TYR A 66 18.10 3.00 6.85
CA TYR A 66 19.12 3.96 7.31
C TYR A 66 20.46 3.80 6.58
N ASP A 67 20.86 2.55 6.35
CA ASP A 67 22.16 2.26 5.74
C ASP A 67 22.18 2.40 4.20
N ASN A 68 21.03 2.28 3.52
CA ASN A 68 20.99 2.09 2.06
C ASN A 68 20.00 3.00 1.31
N ILE A 69 19.06 3.63 1.97
CA ILE A 69 17.93 4.33 1.36
C ILE A 69 17.91 5.78 1.82
N MET A 70 17.68 6.71 0.91
CA MET A 70 17.57 8.14 1.25
C MET A 70 16.22 8.50 1.86
N TYR A 71 15.13 7.89 1.35
CA TYR A 71 13.79 8.11 1.84
C TYR A 71 12.91 6.88 1.60
N ALA A 72 12.39 6.30 2.67
CA ALA A 72 11.43 5.21 2.60
C ALA A 72 10.29 5.39 3.59
N GLU A 73 9.19 4.73 3.32
CA GLU A 73 8.00 4.73 4.17
C GLU A 73 7.44 3.32 4.31
N LEU A 74 7.15 2.94 5.55
CA LEU A 74 6.44 1.70 5.85
C LEU A 74 4.94 1.96 5.77
N ASN A 75 4.26 1.22 4.92
CA ASN A 75 2.82 1.34 4.71
C ASN A 75 2.11 0.18 5.39
N THR A 76 1.35 0.48 6.43
CA THR A 76 0.55 -0.50 7.17
C THR A 76 -0.92 -0.35 6.84
N LYS A 77 -1.72 -1.40 7.07
CA LYS A 77 -3.17 -1.40 6.88
C LYS A 77 -3.86 -1.46 8.25
N SER A 78 -4.03 -0.30 8.87
CA SER A 78 -4.73 -0.14 10.13
C SER A 78 -5.98 0.72 9.90
N ASP A 79 -7.10 0.05 9.69
CA ASP A 79 -8.38 0.68 9.39
C ASP A 79 -9.36 0.48 10.56
N TYR A 80 -10.39 1.31 10.62
CA TYR A 80 -11.40 1.25 11.66
C TYR A 80 -12.80 1.38 11.09
N CYS A 81 -13.70 0.49 11.50
CA CYS A 81 -15.13 0.56 11.18
C CYS A 81 -15.90 1.16 12.35
N GLN A 82 -16.50 2.33 12.16
CA GLN A 82 -17.27 3.03 13.19
C GLN A 82 -18.60 2.33 13.54
N VAL A 83 -19.11 1.45 12.66
CA VAL A 83 -20.38 0.75 12.89
C VAL A 83 -20.24 -0.36 13.92
N CYS A 84 -19.17 -1.14 13.85
CA CYS A 84 -19.00 -2.32 14.70
C CYS A 84 -17.74 -2.30 15.58
N GLY A 85 -16.92 -1.23 15.50
CA GLY A 85 -15.68 -1.11 16.25
C GLY A 85 -14.55 -2.00 15.75
N TYR A 86 -14.67 -2.60 14.56
CA TYR A 86 -13.60 -3.41 13.98
C TYR A 86 -12.36 -2.58 13.77
N ASN A 87 -11.24 -3.08 14.28
CA ASN A 87 -9.91 -2.51 14.09
C ASN A 87 -9.05 -3.53 13.34
N GLY A 88 -8.60 -3.19 12.14
CA GLY A 88 -7.87 -4.09 11.27
C GLY A 88 -7.99 -3.66 9.81
N GLN A 89 -7.76 -4.56 8.88
CA GLN A 89 -7.82 -4.25 7.46
C GLN A 89 -9.27 -4.29 6.93
N ILE A 90 -9.81 -3.16 6.48
CA ILE A 90 -11.02 -3.09 5.66
C ILE A 90 -10.72 -3.66 4.27
N GLN A 91 -11.59 -4.54 3.78
CA GLN A 91 -11.39 -5.26 2.53
C GLN A 91 -11.93 -4.48 1.33
N ILE A 92 -11.35 -4.74 0.16
CA ILE A 92 -11.88 -4.30 -1.13
C ILE A 92 -12.48 -5.52 -1.83
N ILE A 93 -13.77 -5.49 -2.03
CA ILE A 93 -14.52 -6.56 -2.71
C ILE A 93 -15.05 -6.07 -4.06
N THR A 94 -15.53 -6.98 -4.88
CA THR A 94 -16.28 -6.66 -6.10
C THR A 94 -17.75 -6.79 -5.80
N ASP A 95 -18.54 -5.76 -6.08
CA ASP A 95 -20.00 -5.80 -5.92
C ASP A 95 -20.70 -6.51 -7.10
N ASP A 96 -22.02 -6.57 -7.05
CA ASP A 96 -22.84 -7.24 -8.08
C ASP A 96 -22.77 -6.53 -9.45
N ASP A 97 -22.42 -5.25 -9.48
CA ASP A 97 -22.24 -4.45 -10.68
C ASP A 97 -20.81 -4.53 -11.23
N GLY A 98 -19.94 -5.34 -10.62
CA GLY A 98 -18.55 -5.48 -11.00
C GLY A 98 -17.63 -4.33 -10.55
N LYS A 99 -18.08 -3.45 -9.65
CA LYS A 99 -17.30 -2.35 -9.10
C LYS A 99 -16.56 -2.77 -7.84
N LEU A 100 -15.37 -2.22 -7.65
CA LEU A 100 -14.62 -2.38 -6.41
C LEU A 100 -15.20 -1.46 -5.32
N VAL A 101 -15.57 -2.05 -4.20
CA VAL A 101 -16.13 -1.35 -3.04
C VAL A 101 -15.41 -1.77 -1.75
N TRP A 102 -15.36 -0.86 -0.81
CA TRP A 102 -14.80 -1.12 0.51
C TRP A 102 -15.87 -1.75 1.40
N GLU A 103 -15.50 -2.82 2.08
CA GLU A 103 -16.42 -3.55 2.98
C GLU A 103 -15.71 -3.95 4.27
N CYS A 104 -16.38 -3.70 5.39
CA CYS A 104 -15.91 -4.17 6.69
C CYS A 104 -16.04 -5.70 6.77
N PRO A 105 -14.96 -6.46 7.03
CA PRO A 105 -15.03 -7.92 7.08
C PRO A 105 -15.81 -8.46 8.26
N ASN A 106 -16.06 -7.63 9.30
CA ASN A 106 -16.77 -8.04 10.49
C ASN A 106 -18.29 -7.84 10.42
N CYS A 107 -18.76 -6.71 9.87
CA CYS A 107 -20.19 -6.38 9.85
C CYS A 107 -20.77 -6.15 8.46
N GLY A 108 -19.97 -6.24 7.40
CA GLY A 108 -20.43 -6.00 6.03
C GLY A 108 -20.75 -4.53 5.71
N ASN A 109 -20.41 -3.59 6.59
CA ASN A 109 -20.64 -2.17 6.33
C ASN A 109 -19.89 -1.73 5.07
N ARG A 110 -20.59 -1.01 4.18
CA ARG A 110 -20.05 -0.41 2.93
C ARG A 110 -20.18 1.11 2.92
N ASP A 111 -20.72 1.69 3.98
CA ASP A 111 -20.83 3.14 4.13
C ASP A 111 -19.45 3.74 4.40
N GLN A 112 -18.91 4.42 3.40
CA GLN A 112 -17.55 4.98 3.44
C GLN A 112 -17.41 6.09 4.49
N ASP A 113 -18.50 6.81 4.80
CA ASP A 113 -18.48 7.85 5.82
C ASP A 113 -18.35 7.30 7.24
N LYS A 114 -18.55 5.97 7.39
CA LYS A 114 -18.41 5.23 8.64
C LYS A 114 -17.20 4.30 8.68
N MET A 115 -16.24 4.53 7.80
CA MET A 115 -14.97 3.82 7.76
C MET A 115 -13.82 4.80 7.79
N ASN A 116 -12.84 4.52 8.63
CA ASN A 116 -11.56 5.24 8.63
C ASN A 116 -10.53 4.36 7.93
N VAL A 117 -10.21 4.71 6.69
CA VAL A 117 -9.22 4.01 5.88
C VAL A 117 -8.14 5.00 5.45
N ALA A 118 -6.88 4.66 5.70
CA ALA A 118 -5.75 5.46 5.27
C ALA A 118 -4.80 4.63 4.41
N ARG A 119 -4.42 5.18 3.25
CA ARG A 119 -3.44 4.55 2.35
C ARG A 119 -2.48 5.59 1.80
N ARG A 120 -1.23 5.21 1.74
CA ARG A 120 -0.22 6.01 1.06
C ARG A 120 -0.37 5.88 -0.45
N THR A 121 -0.46 6.99 -1.15
CA THR A 121 -0.56 7.03 -2.62
C THR A 121 0.23 8.22 -3.16
N CYS A 122 1.05 8.00 -4.18
CA CYS A 122 1.70 9.06 -4.96
C CYS A 122 2.28 10.23 -4.13
N GLY A 123 2.92 9.95 -3.00
CA GLY A 123 3.59 10.96 -2.18
C GLY A 123 2.76 11.60 -1.07
N TYR A 124 1.50 11.21 -0.86
CA TYR A 124 0.67 11.66 0.27
C TYR A 124 -0.15 10.50 0.86
N ILE A 125 -0.61 10.68 2.09
CA ILE A 125 -1.52 9.74 2.74
C ILE A 125 -2.95 10.17 2.41
N GLY A 126 -3.68 9.31 1.69
CA GLY A 126 -5.09 9.49 1.41
C GLY A 126 -5.94 8.86 2.51
N THR A 127 -6.93 9.61 3.00
CA THR A 127 -7.97 9.15 3.94
C THR A 127 -9.35 9.14 3.29
N GLN A 128 -9.42 9.54 2.05
CA GLN A 128 -10.61 9.56 1.20
C GLN A 128 -10.63 8.33 0.31
N PHE A 129 -11.79 8.00 -0.22
CA PHE A 129 -11.93 6.89 -1.13
C PHE A 129 -11.50 7.27 -2.54
N TRP A 130 -10.93 6.31 -3.25
CA TRP A 130 -10.25 6.50 -4.52
C TRP A 130 -11.10 6.02 -5.70
N ASN A 131 -10.74 6.44 -6.91
CA ASN A 131 -11.34 5.91 -8.13
C ASN A 131 -11.05 4.41 -8.30
N GLN A 132 -11.75 3.76 -9.25
CA GLN A 132 -11.67 2.30 -9.44
C GLN A 132 -10.25 1.81 -9.79
N GLY A 133 -9.51 2.54 -10.60
CA GLY A 133 -8.13 2.17 -10.95
C GLY A 133 -7.19 2.21 -9.75
N ARG A 134 -7.27 3.26 -8.93
CA ARG A 134 -6.46 3.37 -7.69
C ARG A 134 -6.91 2.34 -6.64
N THR A 135 -8.21 2.08 -6.54
CA THR A 135 -8.75 1.05 -5.64
C THR A 135 -8.24 -0.33 -6.03
N GLN A 136 -8.17 -0.62 -7.33
CA GLN A 136 -7.59 -1.87 -7.83
C GLN A 136 -6.10 -1.97 -7.47
N GLU A 137 -5.32 -0.92 -7.70
CA GLU A 137 -3.90 -0.87 -7.33
C GLU A 137 -3.69 -1.16 -5.84
N ILE A 138 -4.47 -0.53 -4.96
CA ILE A 138 -4.40 -0.75 -3.50
C ILE A 138 -4.77 -2.20 -3.13
N LYS A 139 -5.79 -2.76 -3.79
CA LYS A 139 -6.21 -4.15 -3.57
C LYS A 139 -5.13 -5.16 -3.93
N GLU A 140 -4.40 -4.90 -5.02
CA GLU A 140 -3.41 -5.81 -5.58
C GLU A 140 -2.00 -5.68 -4.96
N ARG A 141 -1.80 -4.75 -4.02
CA ARG A 141 -0.52 -4.60 -3.31
C ARG A 141 -0.18 -5.85 -2.52
N VAL A 142 0.99 -6.41 -2.78
CA VAL A 142 1.53 -7.53 -2.00
C VAL A 142 2.31 -7.03 -0.77
N LEU A 143 2.34 -7.85 0.27
CA LEU A 143 3.16 -7.58 1.45
C LEU A 143 4.62 -7.97 1.16
N HIS A 144 5.56 -7.19 1.72
CA HIS A 144 6.99 -7.38 1.54
C HIS A 144 7.69 -8.03 2.75
N LEU A 145 6.94 -8.23 3.82
CA LEU A 145 7.41 -8.93 5.04
C LEU A 145 6.49 -10.10 5.40
#